data_6128067ceaf08926b912d2c6951ed1e9
#
_entry.id   6128067ceaf08926b912d2c6951ed1e9
#
_cell.length_a   1.000
_cell.length_b   1.000
_cell.length_c   1.000
_cell.angle_alpha   90.00
_cell.angle_beta   90.00
_cell.angle_gamma   90.00
#
_symmetry.space_group_name_H-M   'P 1'
#
loop_
_entity.id
_entity.type
_entity.pdbx_description
1 polymer ?
#
loop_
_entity_poly.entity_id
_entity_poly.type
_entity_poly.pdbx_seq_one_letter_code
_entity_poly.pdbx_strand_id
1 'polypeptide(L)'
;MKTVFTTGEAAKICKVSQQTIIRCFDSGQLKGFRVPGSRFRRIPRDVLFKFMKDNGIPTDALESGKRKALIVDDDEELVELIRDVLEADSRFEIRVANNGFDVGMMVKEYHPDIIILDVMLPDINGKEVCQRVRSDSSMDDVKIICISGMVEADKIDDLKAAGANDFMQKPFEVEQLADRVCTLLNLESVHTA
;
A
#
# COMPACT_ATOMS: atom_id res chain seq x y z
N MET A 1 -3.79 9.93 1.92
CA MET A 1 -4.53 9.31 3.04
C MET A 1 -4.37 10.12 4.33
N LYS A 2 -5.37 10.22 5.19
CA LYS A 2 -5.24 11.03 6.41
C LYS A 2 -4.36 10.32 7.43
N THR A 3 -3.26 10.96 7.83
CA THR A 3 -2.24 10.38 8.72
C THR A 3 -2.43 10.73 10.20
N VAL A 4 -3.25 11.74 10.50
CA VAL A 4 -3.48 12.24 11.87
C VAL A 4 -4.94 12.57 12.09
N PHE A 5 -5.50 12.13 13.19
CA PHE A 5 -6.90 12.31 13.56
C PHE A 5 -7.08 13.21 14.79
N THR A 6 -8.20 13.91 14.84
CA THR A 6 -8.71 14.56 16.05
C THR A 6 -9.38 13.55 16.97
N THR A 7 -9.61 13.89 18.24
CA THR A 7 -10.35 13.02 19.16
C THR A 7 -11.78 12.72 18.71
N GLY A 8 -12.43 13.66 18.02
CA GLY A 8 -13.77 13.46 17.46
C GLY A 8 -13.80 12.50 16.29
N GLU A 9 -12.79 12.57 15.42
CA GLU A 9 -12.65 11.63 14.28
C GLU A 9 -12.28 10.22 14.76
N ALA A 10 -11.35 10.11 15.71
CA ALA A 10 -11.00 8.83 16.31
C ALA A 10 -12.21 8.19 17.01
N ALA A 11 -13.04 8.99 17.68
CA ALA A 11 -14.27 8.52 18.33
C ALA A 11 -15.27 7.93 17.31
N LYS A 12 -15.46 8.59 16.17
CA LYS A 12 -16.32 8.10 15.08
C LYS A 12 -15.77 6.79 14.49
N ILE A 13 -14.46 6.72 14.25
CA ILE A 13 -13.78 5.54 13.71
C ILE A 13 -13.91 4.35 14.67
N CYS A 14 -13.63 4.56 15.96
CA CYS A 14 -13.73 3.52 16.99
C CYS A 14 -15.17 3.22 17.42
N LYS A 15 -16.17 3.95 16.91
CA LYS A 15 -17.58 3.85 17.32
C LYS A 15 -17.79 3.98 18.82
N VAL A 16 -17.03 4.89 19.46
CA VAL A 16 -17.13 5.22 20.89
C VAL A 16 -17.38 6.71 21.09
N SER A 17 -17.66 7.13 22.33
CA SER A 17 -17.81 8.55 22.65
C SER A 17 -16.47 9.30 22.54
N GLN A 18 -16.52 10.58 22.17
CA GLN A 18 -15.31 11.42 22.15
C GLN A 18 -14.68 11.51 23.55
N GLN A 19 -15.50 11.47 24.59
CA GLN A 19 -15.04 11.46 25.98
C GLN A 19 -14.21 10.22 26.31
N THR A 20 -14.59 9.06 25.75
CA THR A 20 -13.82 7.81 25.87
C THR A 20 -12.44 7.95 25.25
N ILE A 21 -12.35 8.48 24.02
CA ILE A 21 -11.05 8.72 23.36
C ILE A 21 -10.19 9.71 24.16
N ILE A 22 -10.79 10.79 24.67
CA ILE A 22 -10.08 11.78 25.50
C ILE A 22 -9.52 11.10 26.76
N ARG A 23 -10.29 10.24 27.42
CA ARG A 23 -9.86 9.51 28.60
C ARG A 23 -8.72 8.54 28.31
N CYS A 24 -8.81 7.79 27.22
CA CYS A 24 -7.75 6.88 26.78
C CYS A 24 -6.46 7.64 26.42
N PHE A 25 -6.58 8.81 25.80
CA PHE A 25 -5.44 9.68 25.50
C PHE A 25 -4.80 10.22 26.80
N ASP A 26 -5.58 10.76 27.72
CA ASP A 26 -5.08 11.37 28.95
C ASP A 26 -4.53 10.33 29.95
N SER A 27 -5.01 9.08 29.90
CA SER A 27 -4.46 7.94 30.68
C SER A 27 -3.22 7.31 30.06
N GLY A 28 -2.83 7.71 28.81
CA GLY A 28 -1.69 7.15 28.09
C GLY A 28 -1.96 5.83 27.39
N GLN A 29 -3.17 5.28 27.46
CA GLN A 29 -3.57 4.07 26.71
C GLN A 29 -3.60 4.33 25.20
N LEU A 30 -4.01 5.52 24.79
CA LEU A 30 -3.96 5.96 23.40
C LEU A 30 -2.90 7.07 23.24
N LYS A 31 -1.77 6.72 22.68
CA LYS A 31 -0.66 7.68 22.47
C LYS A 31 -1.00 8.71 21.40
N GLY A 32 -0.32 9.84 21.42
CA GLY A 32 -0.47 10.91 20.46
C GLY A 32 0.26 12.17 20.94
N PHE A 33 -0.01 13.29 20.30
CA PHE A 33 0.62 14.56 20.66
C PHE A 33 -0.42 15.69 20.79
N ARG A 34 -0.03 16.77 21.47
CA ARG A 34 -0.80 18.01 21.51
C ARG A 34 -0.11 19.03 20.61
N VAL A 35 -0.92 19.77 19.87
CA VAL A 35 -0.38 20.88 19.07
C VAL A 35 0.20 21.92 20.04
N PRO A 36 1.47 22.34 19.89
CA PRO A 36 2.08 23.36 20.73
C PRO A 36 1.22 24.63 20.84
N GLY A 37 1.02 25.12 22.05
CA GLY A 37 0.17 26.30 22.30
C GLY A 37 -1.34 26.05 22.23
N SER A 38 -1.79 24.79 22.06
CA SER A 38 -3.21 24.46 21.97
C SER A 38 -3.60 23.26 22.87
N ARG A 39 -4.91 23.16 23.18
CA ARG A 39 -5.47 22.01 23.90
C ARG A 39 -5.85 20.85 22.98
N PHE A 40 -5.65 21.00 21.68
CA PHE A 40 -6.06 20.01 20.67
C PHE A 40 -5.15 18.80 20.67
N ARG A 41 -5.76 17.64 20.87
CA ARG A 41 -5.09 16.33 20.79
C ARG A 41 -5.07 15.86 19.36
N ARG A 42 -3.97 15.23 18.98
CA ARG A 42 -3.75 14.62 17.66
C ARG A 42 -3.28 13.19 17.84
N ILE A 43 -3.90 12.31 17.11
CA ILE A 43 -3.69 10.86 17.17
C ILE A 43 -3.17 10.41 15.82
N PRO A 44 -1.91 9.96 15.71
CA PRO A 44 -1.38 9.39 14.50
C PRO A 44 -2.16 8.13 14.09
N ARG A 45 -2.24 7.87 12.78
CA ARG A 45 -3.03 6.76 12.22
C ARG A 45 -2.55 5.40 12.72
N ASP A 46 -1.24 5.17 12.67
CA ASP A 46 -0.59 3.96 13.15
C ASP A 46 -0.88 3.68 14.64
N VAL A 47 -0.86 4.73 15.44
CA VAL A 47 -1.20 4.64 16.87
C VAL A 47 -2.67 4.31 17.09
N LEU A 48 -3.57 4.94 16.32
CA LEU A 48 -5.00 4.65 16.40
C LEU A 48 -5.29 3.22 15.94
N PHE A 49 -4.67 2.77 14.87
CA PHE A 49 -4.77 1.41 14.35
C PHE A 49 -4.35 0.37 15.40
N LYS A 50 -3.16 0.57 15.99
CA LYS A 50 -2.66 -0.30 17.05
C LYS A 50 -3.60 -0.33 18.25
N PHE A 51 -4.08 0.83 18.70
CA PHE A 51 -5.04 0.93 19.80
C PHE A 51 -6.33 0.16 19.50
N MET A 52 -6.87 0.28 18.29
CA MET A 52 -8.06 -0.48 17.87
C MET A 52 -7.80 -1.98 17.92
N LYS A 53 -6.69 -2.44 17.36
CA LYS A 53 -6.29 -3.85 17.35
C LYS A 53 -6.12 -4.41 18.77
N ASP A 54 -5.41 -3.68 19.63
CA ASP A 54 -5.14 -4.08 21.03
C ASP A 54 -6.43 -4.15 21.88
N ASN A 55 -7.48 -3.43 21.49
CA ASN A 55 -8.77 -3.38 22.18
C ASN A 55 -9.90 -4.14 21.46
N GLY A 56 -9.60 -4.92 20.41
CA GLY A 56 -10.59 -5.70 19.66
C GLY A 56 -11.63 -4.85 18.93
N ILE A 57 -11.29 -3.59 18.59
CA ILE A 57 -12.15 -2.69 17.81
C ILE A 57 -11.90 -2.98 16.33
N PRO A 58 -12.95 -3.23 15.51
CA PRO A 58 -12.79 -3.46 14.08
C PRO A 58 -12.04 -2.32 13.38
N THR A 59 -11.02 -2.66 12.59
CA THR A 59 -10.12 -1.69 11.95
C THR A 59 -10.60 -1.22 10.59
N ASP A 60 -11.67 -1.82 10.06
CA ASP A 60 -12.24 -1.53 8.72
C ASP A 60 -12.46 -0.03 8.47
N ALA A 61 -12.87 0.72 9.48
CA ALA A 61 -13.11 2.16 9.35
C ALA A 61 -11.82 2.98 9.21
N LEU A 62 -10.68 2.47 9.66
CA LEU A 62 -9.35 3.05 9.38
C LEU A 62 -8.79 2.52 8.06
N GLU A 63 -9.10 1.29 7.73
CA GLU A 63 -8.75 0.66 6.47
C GLU A 63 -9.65 1.13 5.32
N SER A 64 -10.71 1.92 5.60
CA SER A 64 -11.69 2.40 4.64
C SER A 64 -11.13 3.43 3.63
N GLY A 65 -10.33 2.95 2.76
CA GLY A 65 -9.93 3.27 1.44
C GLY A 65 -9.36 1.99 0.90
N LYS A 66 -9.94 1.44 -0.15
CA LYS A 66 -9.34 0.31 -0.85
C LYS A 66 -7.87 0.62 -1.10
N ARG A 67 -7.00 -0.36 -0.92
CA ARG A 67 -5.60 -0.27 -1.30
C ARG A 67 -5.53 -0.15 -2.82
N LYS A 68 -4.85 0.85 -3.30
CA LYS A 68 -4.74 1.11 -4.73
C LYS A 68 -3.58 0.32 -5.30
N ALA A 69 -3.87 -0.66 -6.13
CA ALA A 69 -2.88 -1.42 -6.86
C ALA A 69 -2.84 -0.97 -8.33
N LEU A 70 -1.64 -0.70 -8.83
CA LEU A 70 -1.40 -0.44 -10.25
C LEU A 70 -0.66 -1.64 -10.82
N ILE A 71 -1.27 -2.34 -11.78
CA ILE A 71 -0.64 -3.43 -12.53
C ILE A 71 -0.06 -2.83 -13.80
N VAL A 72 1.19 -3.15 -14.08
CA VAL A 72 1.95 -2.68 -15.25
C VAL A 72 2.58 -3.88 -15.93
N ASP A 73 1.93 -4.39 -16.95
CA ASP A 73 2.37 -5.53 -17.76
C ASP A 73 1.69 -5.43 -19.14
N ASP A 74 2.35 -5.86 -20.21
CA ASP A 74 1.81 -5.90 -21.56
C ASP A 74 1.16 -7.25 -21.90
N ASP A 75 1.30 -8.25 -21.03
CA ASP A 75 0.63 -9.53 -21.11
C ASP A 75 -0.81 -9.44 -20.54
N GLU A 76 -1.79 -9.25 -21.41
CA GLU A 76 -3.20 -9.09 -21.03
C GLU A 76 -3.74 -10.29 -20.24
N GLU A 77 -3.31 -11.53 -20.56
CA GLU A 77 -3.77 -12.74 -19.87
C GLU A 77 -3.28 -12.74 -18.41
N LEU A 78 -2.01 -12.41 -18.20
CA LEU A 78 -1.43 -12.29 -16.85
C LEU A 78 -2.05 -11.15 -16.07
N VAL A 79 -2.28 -10.01 -16.71
CA VAL A 79 -2.97 -8.86 -16.10
C VAL A 79 -4.36 -9.23 -15.60
N GLU A 80 -5.14 -9.96 -16.41
CA GLU A 80 -6.48 -10.41 -15.99
C GLU A 80 -6.41 -11.37 -14.80
N LEU A 81 -5.49 -12.35 -14.82
CA LEU A 81 -5.31 -13.28 -13.71
C LEU A 81 -4.94 -12.55 -12.40
N ILE A 82 -3.99 -11.61 -12.45
CA ILE A 82 -3.60 -10.82 -11.27
C ILE A 82 -4.77 -9.97 -10.79
N ARG A 83 -5.50 -9.36 -11.72
CA ARG A 83 -6.68 -8.56 -11.39
C ARG A 83 -7.73 -9.38 -10.66
N ASP A 84 -8.11 -10.54 -11.21
CA ASP A 84 -9.16 -11.40 -10.66
C ASP A 84 -8.84 -11.82 -9.23
N VAL A 85 -7.61 -12.24 -8.96
CA VAL A 85 -7.18 -12.65 -7.62
C VAL A 85 -7.17 -11.48 -6.64
N LEU A 86 -6.72 -10.29 -7.06
CA LEU A 86 -6.71 -9.12 -6.18
C LEU A 86 -8.10 -8.50 -6.02
N GLU A 87 -8.98 -8.54 -7.04
CA GLU A 87 -10.36 -8.03 -6.94
C GLU A 87 -11.26 -8.93 -6.10
N ALA A 88 -10.95 -10.23 -6.01
CA ALA A 88 -11.61 -11.15 -5.08
C ALA A 88 -11.44 -10.68 -3.61
N ASP A 89 -10.36 -9.96 -3.33
CA ASP A 89 -10.16 -9.26 -2.07
C ASP A 89 -10.75 -7.84 -2.15
N SER A 90 -11.88 -7.64 -1.49
CA SER A 90 -12.61 -6.37 -1.48
C SER A 90 -11.81 -5.16 -0.97
N ARG A 91 -10.62 -5.42 -0.38
CA ARG A 91 -9.71 -4.39 0.13
C ARG A 91 -8.93 -3.66 -0.97
N PHE A 92 -8.95 -4.16 -2.22
CA PHE A 92 -8.21 -3.56 -3.32
C PHE A 92 -9.11 -2.77 -4.29
N GLU A 93 -8.54 -1.69 -4.83
CA GLU A 93 -8.98 -1.00 -6.05
C GLU A 93 -7.83 -1.11 -7.05
N ILE A 94 -8.12 -1.52 -8.29
CA ILE A 94 -7.08 -1.88 -9.25
C ILE A 94 -7.18 -0.99 -10.48
N ARG A 95 -6.03 -0.54 -10.96
CA ARG A 95 -5.85 0.03 -12.30
C ARG A 95 -4.74 -0.70 -13.04
N VAL A 96 -4.79 -0.62 -14.35
CA VAL A 96 -3.85 -1.26 -15.26
C VAL A 96 -3.22 -0.22 -16.16
N ALA A 97 -1.92 -0.35 -16.41
CA ALA A 97 -1.18 0.37 -17.44
C ALA A 97 -0.44 -0.65 -18.32
N ASN A 98 -0.53 -0.51 -19.63
CA ASN A 98 0.07 -1.45 -20.57
C ASN A 98 1.39 -0.93 -21.19
N ASN A 99 1.81 0.27 -20.80
CA ASN A 99 3.04 0.91 -21.31
C ASN A 99 3.60 1.93 -20.32
N GLY A 100 4.85 2.32 -20.51
CA GLY A 100 5.55 3.22 -19.60
C GLY A 100 5.05 4.66 -19.58
N PHE A 101 4.44 5.13 -20.66
CA PHE A 101 3.86 6.47 -20.71
C PHE A 101 2.65 6.55 -19.77
N ASP A 102 1.77 5.56 -19.83
CA ASP A 102 0.59 5.48 -18.97
C ASP A 102 0.97 5.33 -17.49
N VAL A 103 2.03 4.60 -17.17
CA VAL A 103 2.57 4.48 -15.81
C VAL A 103 2.88 5.85 -15.22
N GLY A 104 3.60 6.68 -15.96
CA GLY A 104 4.00 8.02 -15.48
C GLY A 104 2.82 8.93 -15.15
N MET A 105 1.75 8.86 -15.96
CA MET A 105 0.50 9.58 -15.72
C MET A 105 -0.29 8.97 -14.56
N MET A 106 -0.50 7.65 -14.60
CA MET A 106 -1.34 6.97 -13.61
C MET A 106 -0.75 7.03 -12.20
N VAL A 107 0.56 6.92 -12.04
CA VAL A 107 1.20 7.04 -10.71
C VAL A 107 0.88 8.38 -10.08
N LYS A 108 0.90 9.47 -10.84
CA LYS A 108 0.61 10.83 -10.35
C LYS A 108 -0.86 11.09 -10.07
N GLU A 109 -1.76 10.54 -10.89
CA GLU A 109 -3.20 10.77 -10.73
C GLU A 109 -3.84 9.82 -9.74
N TYR A 110 -3.42 8.56 -9.79
CA TYR A 110 -4.03 7.49 -9.02
C TYR A 110 -3.47 7.38 -7.61
N HIS A 111 -2.19 7.74 -7.40
CA HIS A 111 -1.47 7.58 -6.15
C HIS A 111 -1.60 6.14 -5.61
N PRO A 112 -1.03 5.13 -6.29
CA PRO A 112 -1.14 3.75 -5.88
C PRO A 112 -0.41 3.51 -4.54
N ASP A 113 -0.91 2.57 -3.73
CA ASP A 113 -0.19 2.04 -2.56
C ASP A 113 0.87 1.03 -2.97
N ILE A 114 0.62 0.30 -4.09
CA ILE A 114 1.54 -0.68 -4.65
C ILE A 114 1.50 -0.66 -6.19
N ILE A 115 2.68 -0.88 -6.79
CA ILE A 115 2.86 -1.09 -8.23
C ILE A 115 3.38 -2.53 -8.42
N ILE A 116 2.69 -3.30 -9.26
CA ILE A 116 3.10 -4.61 -9.75
C ILE A 116 3.62 -4.35 -11.16
N LEU A 117 4.94 -4.51 -11.36
CA LEU A 117 5.64 -3.99 -12.53
C LEU A 117 6.37 -5.10 -13.27
N ASP A 118 6.01 -5.35 -14.53
CA ASP A 118 6.88 -6.11 -15.43
C ASP A 118 8.15 -5.29 -15.73
N VAL A 119 9.30 -5.96 -15.62
CA VAL A 119 10.60 -5.35 -15.92
C VAL A 119 10.83 -5.22 -17.43
N MET A 120 10.18 -6.05 -18.24
CA MET A 120 10.40 -6.20 -19.66
C MET A 120 9.27 -5.57 -20.51
N LEU A 121 8.91 -4.34 -20.21
CA LEU A 121 7.95 -3.61 -21.04
C LEU A 121 8.55 -3.20 -22.38
N PRO A 122 7.74 -3.12 -23.47
CA PRO A 122 8.23 -2.84 -24.80
C PRO A 122 8.81 -1.44 -25.01
N ASP A 123 8.38 -0.46 -24.23
CA ASP A 123 8.70 0.96 -24.39
C ASP A 123 9.55 1.56 -23.27
N ILE A 124 9.65 0.89 -22.11
CA ILE A 124 10.43 1.36 -20.97
C ILE A 124 10.96 0.19 -20.14
N ASN A 125 12.16 0.35 -19.61
CA ASN A 125 12.73 -0.62 -18.66
C ASN A 125 12.15 -0.42 -17.27
N GLY A 126 11.76 -1.52 -16.59
CA GLY A 126 11.21 -1.47 -15.23
C GLY A 126 12.13 -0.79 -14.21
N LYS A 127 13.47 -0.87 -14.37
CA LYS A 127 14.45 -0.13 -13.57
C LYS A 127 14.24 1.38 -13.68
N GLU A 128 14.00 1.89 -14.88
CA GLU A 128 13.74 3.30 -15.12
C GLU A 128 12.41 3.74 -14.49
N VAL A 129 11.38 2.89 -14.53
CA VAL A 129 10.11 3.15 -13.83
C VAL A 129 10.34 3.28 -12.33
N CYS A 130 11.08 2.35 -11.71
CA CYS A 130 11.43 2.42 -10.29
C CYS A 130 12.13 3.74 -9.95
N GLN A 131 13.15 4.12 -10.72
CA GLN A 131 13.91 5.35 -10.51
C GLN A 131 13.03 6.60 -10.62
N ARG A 132 12.13 6.64 -11.62
CA ARG A 132 11.19 7.76 -11.79
C ARG A 132 10.21 7.87 -10.63
N VAL A 133 9.66 6.76 -10.15
CA VAL A 133 8.78 6.75 -8.97
C VAL A 133 9.55 7.26 -7.74
N ARG A 134 10.78 6.81 -7.51
CA ARG A 134 11.60 7.23 -6.35
C ARG A 134 12.16 8.65 -6.47
N SER A 135 12.16 9.24 -7.66
CA SER A 135 12.57 10.65 -7.82
C SER A 135 11.50 11.64 -7.33
N ASP A 136 10.28 11.19 -7.08
CA ASP A 136 9.18 11.99 -6.55
C ASP A 136 8.95 11.63 -5.07
N SER A 137 9.32 12.53 -4.16
CA SER A 137 9.20 12.33 -2.72
C SER A 137 7.75 12.10 -2.24
N SER A 138 6.75 12.50 -3.02
CA SER A 138 5.35 12.18 -2.72
C SER A 138 5.01 10.70 -2.89
N MET A 139 5.91 9.93 -3.53
CA MET A 139 5.77 8.50 -3.83
C MET A 139 6.71 7.61 -3.00
N ASP A 140 7.37 8.14 -1.97
CA ASP A 140 8.31 7.38 -1.12
C ASP A 140 7.66 6.17 -0.44
N ASP A 141 6.37 6.27 -0.09
CA ASP A 141 5.61 5.20 0.57
C ASP A 141 5.09 4.12 -0.40
N VAL A 142 5.09 4.37 -1.73
CA VAL A 142 4.60 3.43 -2.74
C VAL A 142 5.46 2.17 -2.75
N LYS A 143 4.84 1.02 -2.64
CA LYS A 143 5.54 -0.27 -2.76
C LYS A 143 5.67 -0.65 -4.23
N ILE A 144 6.79 -1.23 -4.60
CA ILE A 144 7.03 -1.71 -5.97
C ILE A 144 7.47 -3.17 -5.88
N ILE A 145 6.70 -4.06 -6.50
CA ILE A 145 7.10 -5.45 -6.75
C ILE A 145 7.38 -5.61 -8.24
N CYS A 146 8.60 -6.01 -8.57
CA CYS A 146 9.01 -6.27 -9.94
C CYS A 146 8.75 -7.73 -10.32
N ILE A 147 8.29 -7.95 -11.54
CA ILE A 147 8.05 -9.27 -12.11
C ILE A 147 8.91 -9.41 -13.36
N SER A 148 9.60 -10.53 -13.57
CA SER A 148 10.36 -10.78 -14.81
C SER A 148 10.53 -12.26 -15.11
N GLY A 149 10.54 -12.61 -16.40
CA GLY A 149 10.86 -13.96 -16.88
C GLY A 149 12.36 -14.27 -16.91
N MET A 150 13.21 -13.25 -16.96
CA MET A 150 14.66 -13.43 -17.01
C MET A 150 15.31 -12.88 -15.74
N VAL A 151 16.08 -13.72 -15.05
CA VAL A 151 16.74 -13.35 -13.80
C VAL A 151 18.20 -13.69 -13.82
N GLU A 152 19.00 -12.66 -14.08
CA GLU A 152 20.39 -12.65 -13.65
C GLU A 152 20.44 -12.00 -12.25
N ALA A 153 21.17 -12.57 -11.32
CA ALA A 153 21.26 -12.08 -9.93
C ALA A 153 21.62 -10.58 -9.88
N ASP A 154 22.52 -10.15 -10.73
CA ASP A 154 22.97 -8.76 -10.84
C ASP A 154 21.83 -7.79 -11.19
N LYS A 155 20.85 -8.24 -11.97
CA LYS A 155 19.67 -7.42 -12.34
C LYS A 155 18.69 -7.26 -11.21
N ILE A 156 18.56 -8.26 -10.33
CA ILE A 156 17.71 -8.14 -9.14
C ILE A 156 18.28 -7.09 -8.19
N ASP A 157 19.59 -7.11 -7.96
CA ASP A 157 20.26 -6.13 -7.10
C ASP A 157 20.16 -4.72 -7.70
N ASP A 158 20.25 -4.60 -9.00
CA ASP A 158 20.01 -3.36 -9.73
C ASP A 158 18.59 -2.80 -9.54
N LEU A 159 17.57 -3.67 -9.60
CA LEU A 159 16.17 -3.28 -9.37
C LEU A 159 15.93 -2.84 -7.94
N LYS A 160 16.50 -3.55 -6.97
CA LYS A 160 16.46 -3.15 -5.56
C LYS A 160 17.14 -1.81 -5.34
N ALA A 161 18.33 -1.62 -5.92
CA ALA A 161 19.05 -0.35 -5.87
C ALA A 161 18.27 0.81 -6.53
N ALA A 162 17.46 0.50 -7.56
CA ALA A 162 16.56 1.45 -8.21
C ALA A 162 15.30 1.76 -7.38
N GLY A 163 15.05 1.03 -6.28
CA GLY A 163 13.96 1.28 -5.35
C GLY A 163 12.80 0.27 -5.38
N ALA A 164 12.97 -0.88 -6.04
CA ALA A 164 12.03 -1.99 -5.91
C ALA A 164 12.04 -2.54 -4.47
N ASN A 165 10.85 -2.87 -3.95
CA ASN A 165 10.71 -3.43 -2.60
C ASN A 165 10.78 -4.96 -2.61
N ASP A 166 10.35 -5.59 -3.71
CA ASP A 166 10.38 -7.04 -3.86
C ASP A 166 10.54 -7.40 -5.34
N PHE A 167 10.85 -8.68 -5.58
CA PHE A 167 11.01 -9.24 -6.93
C PHE A 167 10.39 -10.63 -7.01
N MET A 168 9.75 -10.94 -8.15
CA MET A 168 9.16 -12.24 -8.42
C MET A 168 9.49 -12.72 -9.83
N GLN A 169 9.95 -13.97 -9.94
CA GLN A 169 10.30 -14.57 -11.22
C GLN A 169 9.10 -15.24 -11.87
N LYS A 170 8.86 -14.97 -13.16
CA LYS A 170 7.93 -15.72 -14.00
C LYS A 170 8.56 -17.09 -14.38
N PRO A 171 7.81 -18.22 -14.38
CA PRO A 171 6.41 -18.33 -13.99
C PRO A 171 6.24 -18.40 -12.46
N PHE A 172 5.10 -17.91 -11.95
CA PHE A 172 4.72 -17.95 -10.53
C PHE A 172 3.23 -18.23 -10.37
N GLU A 173 2.82 -18.68 -9.20
CA GLU A 173 1.41 -18.78 -8.82
C GLU A 173 0.88 -17.40 -8.42
N VAL A 174 -0.27 -17.00 -8.97
CA VAL A 174 -0.82 -15.64 -8.76
C VAL A 174 -1.20 -15.41 -7.29
N GLU A 175 -1.57 -16.45 -6.58
CA GLU A 175 -1.82 -16.42 -5.14
C GLU A 175 -0.57 -16.06 -4.34
N GLN A 176 0.62 -16.53 -4.76
CA GLN A 176 1.88 -16.14 -4.13
C GLN A 176 2.18 -14.66 -4.33
N LEU A 177 1.84 -14.11 -5.50
CA LEU A 177 1.94 -12.67 -5.75
C LEU A 177 1.00 -11.89 -4.83
N ALA A 178 -0.26 -12.32 -4.70
CA ALA A 178 -1.23 -11.69 -3.82
C ALA A 178 -0.77 -11.69 -2.35
N ASP A 179 -0.18 -12.78 -1.87
CA ASP A 179 0.38 -12.86 -0.52
C ASP A 179 1.55 -11.88 -0.31
N ARG A 180 2.43 -11.74 -1.31
CA ARG A 180 3.52 -10.76 -1.25
C ARG A 180 3.01 -9.32 -1.26
N VAL A 181 1.99 -9.03 -2.08
CA VAL A 181 1.29 -7.74 -2.10
C VAL A 181 0.72 -7.43 -0.73
N CYS A 182 0.01 -8.38 -0.10
CA CYS A 182 -0.51 -8.23 1.25
C CYS A 182 0.62 -7.97 2.27
N THR A 183 1.70 -8.73 2.20
CA THR A 183 2.86 -8.58 3.10
C THR A 183 3.49 -7.18 2.97
N LEU A 184 3.73 -6.70 1.76
CA LEU A 184 4.31 -5.37 1.50
C LEU A 184 3.42 -4.23 2.01
N LEU A 185 2.09 -4.42 1.98
CA LEU A 185 1.11 -3.45 2.45
C LEU A 185 0.73 -3.63 3.93
N ASN A 186 1.38 -4.55 4.65
CA ASN A 186 1.06 -4.92 6.04
C ASN A 186 -0.40 -5.34 6.23
N LEU A 187 -0.95 -6.07 5.26
CA LEU A 187 -2.27 -6.71 5.32
C LEU A 187 -2.12 -8.18 5.70
N GLU A 188 -3.15 -8.73 6.34
CA GLU A 188 -3.21 -10.19 6.56
C GLU A 188 -3.44 -10.90 5.22
N SER A 189 -2.72 -12.00 4.97
CA SER A 189 -2.93 -12.82 3.77
C SER A 189 -4.31 -13.49 3.82
N VAL A 190 -4.99 -13.53 2.67
CA VAL A 190 -6.32 -14.17 2.55
C VAL A 190 -6.20 -15.66 2.23
N HIS A 191 -5.03 -16.09 1.77
CA HIS A 191 -4.80 -17.45 1.25
C HIS A 191 -4.09 -18.40 2.25
N THR A 192 -3.88 -17.99 3.51
CA THR A 192 -3.38 -18.87 4.56
C THR A 192 -4.54 -19.66 5.19
N ALA A 193 -4.92 -20.74 4.53
CA ALA A 193 -5.71 -21.81 5.15
C ALA A 193 -5.12 -23.17 4.74
#